data_1f49e55ba04b0b3e747473676c22f49b
#
_entry.id   1f49e55ba04b0b3e747473676c22f49b
#
_cell.length_a   1.000
_cell.length_b   1.000
_cell.length_c   1.000
_cell.angle_alpha   90.00
_cell.angle_beta   90.00
_cell.angle_gamma   90.00
#
_symmetry.space_group_name_H-M   'P 1'
#
loop_
_entity.id
_entity.type
_entity.pdbx_description
1 polymer ?
#
loop_
_entity_poly.entity_id
_entity_poly.type
_entity_poly.pdbx_seq_one_letter_code
_entity_poly.pdbx_strand_id
1 'polypeptide(L)'
;MGLIVLGISFIVMISNLVGGSALVYLSSRKPLVSLLLVSYVWSVFSALFMGFVLWYFQLVPAHFVAWTIGIGFLECLFSIHNQVFIGQENWKIHNLLKLVQKIVQLVVFLLLGITLHHFVLALVASYLVSLLWSFFALKDSIRFEGNIQFVSVFKTSFVYGFQIQLSNIVQLLNYRLIYFIIEKSMGGVLGIYIVAVQLAESLWIPSKALAIIQYGKISNEIESRKKSELTVSFIHLSFLLTTLALIVLWMIPNEWVLGLFGKDISGTKPIIYALSLGVMSVALSQSFSHYLSGVGRYKQLLIAALVGLIPILFFGKYAVTTYGLVGAGMITSVSYAFSCGYLGVVFYRLSGLSLKEILVLKTGFLETFKLLK
;
A
#
# COMPACT_ATOMS: atom_id res chain seq x y z
N MET A 1 -7.14 -11.17 19.67
CA MET A 1 -7.22 -11.02 18.21
C MET A 1 -6.18 -10.01 17.68
N GLY A 2 -6.14 -8.77 18.16
CA GLY A 2 -5.19 -7.74 17.65
C GLY A 2 -3.72 -8.14 17.68
N LEU A 3 -3.24 -8.78 18.76
CA LEU A 3 -1.85 -9.23 18.88
C LEU A 3 -1.46 -10.31 17.86
N ILE A 4 -2.38 -11.21 17.50
CA ILE A 4 -2.16 -12.23 16.48
C ILE A 4 -2.01 -11.56 15.12
N VAL A 5 -2.93 -10.65 14.75
CA VAL A 5 -2.86 -9.89 13.49
C VAL A 5 -1.59 -9.05 13.41
N LEU A 6 -1.19 -8.42 14.52
CA LEU A 6 0.06 -7.67 14.62
C LEU A 6 1.28 -8.59 14.40
N GLY A 7 1.30 -9.75 15.04
CA GLY A 7 2.37 -10.73 14.86
C GLY A 7 2.50 -11.21 13.42
N ILE A 8 1.38 -11.52 12.76
CA ILE A 8 1.33 -11.86 11.34
C ILE A 8 1.90 -10.70 10.50
N SER A 9 1.50 -9.46 10.79
CA SER A 9 1.99 -8.28 10.07
C SER A 9 3.50 -8.10 10.19
N PHE A 10 4.10 -8.39 11.33
CA PHE A 10 5.56 -8.35 11.50
C PHE A 10 6.26 -9.43 10.65
N ILE A 11 5.73 -10.64 10.60
CA ILE A 11 6.26 -11.71 9.74
C ILE A 11 6.23 -11.26 8.28
N VAL A 12 5.10 -10.75 7.80
CA VAL A 12 4.93 -10.26 6.42
C VAL A 12 5.85 -9.08 6.13
N MET A 13 6.05 -8.18 7.09
CA MET A 13 6.95 -7.02 6.93
C MET A 13 8.40 -7.47 6.66
N ILE A 14 8.92 -8.45 7.37
CA ILE A 14 10.27 -9.01 7.14
C ILE A 14 10.30 -9.80 5.81
N SER A 15 9.26 -10.59 5.54
CA SER A 15 9.16 -11.33 4.27
C SER A 15 9.17 -10.40 3.06
N ASN A 16 8.57 -9.24 3.14
CA ASN A 16 8.51 -8.24 2.06
C ASN A 16 9.87 -7.62 1.69
N LEU A 17 10.93 -7.87 2.49
CA LEU A 17 12.30 -7.50 2.09
C LEU A 17 12.78 -8.26 0.84
N VAL A 18 12.22 -9.44 0.56
CA VAL A 18 12.55 -10.23 -0.64
C VAL A 18 11.29 -10.57 -1.43
N GLY A 19 10.21 -10.97 -0.74
CA GLY A 19 8.94 -11.41 -1.34
C GLY A 19 7.90 -10.31 -1.53
N GLY A 20 8.27 -9.03 -1.43
CA GLY A 20 7.36 -7.90 -1.50
C GLY A 20 7.14 -7.34 -2.91
N SER A 21 6.70 -6.08 -2.99
CA SER A 21 6.32 -5.41 -4.24
C SER A 21 7.46 -5.28 -5.27
N ALA A 22 8.72 -5.44 -4.87
CA ALA A 22 9.84 -5.54 -5.80
C ALA A 22 9.68 -6.69 -6.81
N LEU A 23 8.95 -7.77 -6.43
CA LEU A 23 8.67 -8.90 -7.31
C LEU A 23 7.88 -8.50 -8.57
N VAL A 24 7.02 -7.49 -8.49
CA VAL A 24 6.28 -6.98 -9.66
C VAL A 24 7.25 -6.52 -10.75
N TYR A 25 8.27 -5.76 -10.36
CA TYR A 25 9.31 -5.29 -11.28
C TYR A 25 10.24 -6.41 -11.75
N LEU A 26 10.58 -7.34 -10.85
CA LEU A 26 11.55 -8.39 -11.13
C LEU A 26 10.95 -9.54 -11.93
N SER A 27 9.64 -9.81 -11.83
CA SER A 27 8.98 -10.92 -12.53
C SER A 27 9.00 -10.78 -14.06
N SER A 28 9.19 -9.57 -14.58
CA SER A 28 9.39 -9.32 -16.01
C SER A 28 10.87 -9.36 -16.46
N ARG A 29 11.82 -9.56 -15.52
CA ARG A 29 13.28 -9.42 -15.79
C ARG A 29 14.14 -10.56 -15.30
N LYS A 30 13.63 -11.43 -14.46
CA LYS A 30 14.35 -12.54 -13.85
C LYS A 30 13.54 -13.83 -14.00
N PRO A 31 14.20 -15.00 -14.06
CA PRO A 31 13.51 -16.28 -14.11
C PRO A 31 12.54 -16.45 -12.95
N LEU A 32 11.29 -16.75 -13.26
CA LEU A 32 10.22 -16.84 -12.26
C LEU A 32 10.50 -17.90 -11.19
N VAL A 33 11.07 -19.05 -11.59
CA VAL A 33 11.44 -20.13 -10.68
C VAL A 33 12.44 -19.64 -9.64
N SER A 34 13.49 -18.90 -10.07
CA SER A 34 14.48 -18.35 -9.15
C SER A 34 13.87 -17.33 -8.19
N LEU A 35 12.95 -16.47 -8.67
CA LEU A 35 12.25 -15.49 -7.83
C LEU A 35 11.36 -16.17 -6.78
N LEU A 36 10.56 -17.15 -7.18
CA LEU A 36 9.68 -17.89 -6.26
C LEU A 36 10.47 -18.65 -5.22
N LEU A 37 11.51 -19.41 -5.63
CA LEU A 37 12.34 -20.21 -4.72
C LEU A 37 13.02 -19.32 -3.68
N VAL A 38 13.66 -18.24 -4.11
CA VAL A 38 14.32 -17.28 -3.21
C VAL A 38 13.32 -16.67 -2.23
N SER A 39 12.14 -16.27 -2.72
CA SER A 39 11.10 -15.65 -1.90
C SER A 39 10.49 -16.64 -0.91
N TYR A 40 10.31 -17.92 -1.29
CA TYR A 40 9.78 -18.94 -0.38
C TYR A 40 10.78 -19.29 0.72
N VAL A 41 12.06 -19.47 0.39
CA VAL A 41 13.12 -19.71 1.38
C VAL A 41 13.20 -18.53 2.36
N TRP A 42 13.15 -17.31 1.86
CA TRP A 42 13.13 -16.12 2.71
C TRP A 42 11.87 -16.01 3.58
N SER A 43 10.71 -16.45 3.08
CA SER A 43 9.45 -16.46 3.85
C SER A 43 9.52 -17.45 5.02
N VAL A 44 10.12 -18.64 4.81
CA VAL A 44 10.37 -19.60 5.90
C VAL A 44 11.27 -18.96 6.97
N PHE A 45 12.39 -18.37 6.54
CA PHE A 45 13.27 -17.66 7.46
C PHE A 45 12.56 -16.55 8.22
N SER A 46 11.79 -15.72 7.53
CA SER A 46 11.03 -14.60 8.13
C SER A 46 10.01 -15.08 9.17
N ALA A 47 9.28 -16.15 8.85
CA ALA A 47 8.28 -16.73 9.75
C ALA A 47 8.92 -17.32 11.02
N LEU A 48 10.01 -18.07 10.86
CA LEU A 48 10.73 -18.66 12.00
C LEU A 48 11.44 -17.59 12.85
N PHE A 49 12.13 -16.65 12.22
CA PHE A 49 12.83 -15.56 12.91
C PHE A 49 11.88 -14.69 13.72
N MET A 50 10.82 -14.18 13.06
CA MET A 50 9.83 -13.37 13.77
C MET A 50 9.01 -14.19 14.76
N GLY A 51 8.73 -15.45 14.47
CA GLY A 51 8.11 -16.37 15.41
C GLY A 51 8.90 -16.53 16.70
N PHE A 52 10.24 -16.67 16.58
CA PHE A 52 11.15 -16.67 17.73
C PHE A 52 11.09 -15.35 18.51
N VAL A 53 11.09 -14.19 17.82
CA VAL A 53 10.97 -12.87 18.45
C VAL A 53 9.64 -12.74 19.19
N LEU A 54 8.52 -13.13 18.56
CA LEU A 54 7.19 -13.07 19.18
C LEU A 54 7.09 -13.96 20.41
N TRP A 55 7.71 -15.14 20.38
CA TRP A 55 7.77 -16.08 21.51
C TRP A 55 8.66 -15.55 22.63
N TYR A 56 9.89 -15.10 22.31
CA TYR A 56 10.88 -14.64 23.29
C TYR A 56 10.41 -13.40 24.06
N PHE A 57 9.83 -12.43 23.37
CA PHE A 57 9.31 -11.19 23.96
C PHE A 57 7.85 -11.31 24.44
N GLN A 58 7.23 -12.49 24.34
CA GLN A 58 5.85 -12.75 24.74
C GLN A 58 4.84 -11.77 24.14
N LEU A 59 5.08 -11.32 22.89
CA LEU A 59 4.22 -10.35 22.18
C LEU A 59 2.88 -10.92 21.75
N VAL A 60 2.77 -12.27 21.72
CA VAL A 60 1.55 -13.02 21.43
C VAL A 60 1.39 -14.09 22.49
N PRO A 61 0.17 -14.41 22.96
CA PRO A 61 -0.06 -15.48 23.92
C PRO A 61 0.55 -16.81 23.45
N ALA A 62 1.26 -17.52 24.34
CA ALA A 62 2.09 -18.67 24.00
C ALA A 62 1.37 -19.73 23.15
N HIS A 63 0.10 -20.03 23.48
CA HIS A 63 -0.73 -21.02 22.77
C HIS A 63 -1.13 -20.58 21.34
N PHE A 64 -0.96 -19.28 20.98
CA PHE A 64 -1.23 -18.79 19.63
C PHE A 64 0.04 -18.53 18.82
N VAL A 65 1.24 -18.65 19.39
CA VAL A 65 2.49 -18.36 18.65
C VAL A 65 2.64 -19.25 17.42
N ALA A 66 2.45 -20.58 17.59
CA ALA A 66 2.55 -21.52 16.47
C ALA A 66 1.52 -21.21 15.35
N TRP A 67 0.30 -20.87 15.72
CA TRP A 67 -0.73 -20.44 14.78
C TRP A 67 -0.35 -19.15 14.05
N THR A 68 0.20 -18.18 14.78
CA THR A 68 0.66 -16.90 14.21
C THR A 68 1.80 -17.11 13.20
N ILE A 69 2.76 -17.99 13.50
CA ILE A 69 3.84 -18.38 12.60
C ILE A 69 3.28 -19.04 11.33
N GLY A 70 2.39 -20.03 11.49
CA GLY A 70 1.81 -20.77 10.38
C GLY A 70 0.99 -19.86 9.46
N ILE A 71 0.09 -19.04 10.03
CA ILE A 71 -0.72 -18.09 9.25
C ILE A 71 0.15 -17.04 8.58
N GLY A 72 1.12 -16.47 9.31
CA GLY A 72 2.05 -15.49 8.75
C GLY A 72 2.83 -16.04 7.55
N PHE A 73 3.29 -17.30 7.64
CA PHE A 73 3.92 -17.99 6.51
C PHE A 73 2.98 -18.15 5.31
N LEU A 74 1.75 -18.63 5.53
CA LEU A 74 0.75 -18.75 4.48
C LEU A 74 0.43 -17.41 3.81
N GLU A 75 0.32 -16.33 4.61
CA GLU A 75 0.12 -14.97 4.09
C GLU A 75 1.32 -14.49 3.26
N CYS A 76 2.55 -14.80 3.68
CA CYS A 76 3.74 -14.49 2.88
C CYS A 76 3.69 -15.17 1.51
N LEU A 77 3.38 -16.45 1.43
CA LEU A 77 3.24 -17.18 0.17
C LEU A 77 2.13 -16.57 -0.71
N PHE A 78 0.97 -16.30 -0.11
CA PHE A 78 -0.14 -15.66 -0.79
C PHE A 78 0.24 -14.27 -1.34
N SER A 79 0.97 -13.48 -0.56
CA SER A 79 1.47 -12.17 -0.99
C SER A 79 2.43 -12.28 -2.18
N ILE A 80 3.39 -13.23 -2.14
CA ILE A 80 4.36 -13.48 -3.22
C ILE A 80 3.62 -13.79 -4.53
N HIS A 81 2.64 -14.73 -4.51
CA HIS A 81 1.87 -15.08 -5.70
C HIS A 81 1.10 -13.87 -6.24
N ASN A 82 0.48 -13.07 -5.36
CA ASN A 82 -0.24 -11.87 -5.77
C ASN A 82 0.68 -10.83 -6.44
N GLN A 83 1.92 -10.64 -5.94
CA GLN A 83 2.88 -9.74 -6.57
C GLN A 83 3.31 -10.25 -7.96
N VAL A 84 3.48 -11.56 -8.12
CA VAL A 84 3.80 -12.17 -9.41
C VAL A 84 2.65 -11.96 -10.40
N PHE A 85 1.39 -12.18 -10.00
CA PHE A 85 0.25 -11.93 -10.89
C PHE A 85 0.14 -10.47 -11.33
N ILE A 86 0.44 -9.51 -10.45
CA ILE A 86 0.51 -8.09 -10.83
C ILE A 86 1.62 -7.89 -11.89
N GLY A 87 2.80 -8.46 -11.67
CA GLY A 87 3.92 -8.34 -12.60
C GLY A 87 3.69 -9.04 -13.94
N GLN A 88 2.85 -10.05 -13.99
CA GLN A 88 2.39 -10.73 -15.21
C GLN A 88 1.15 -10.08 -15.84
N GLU A 89 0.67 -8.95 -15.31
CA GLU A 89 -0.56 -8.26 -15.72
C GLU A 89 -1.84 -9.12 -15.62
N ASN A 90 -1.83 -10.15 -14.78
CA ASN A 90 -2.98 -11.03 -14.58
C ASN A 90 -3.91 -10.48 -13.47
N TRP A 91 -4.51 -9.32 -13.75
CA TRP A 91 -5.38 -8.58 -12.83
C TRP A 91 -6.60 -9.36 -12.39
N LYS A 92 -7.16 -10.18 -13.31
CA LYS A 92 -8.35 -10.99 -13.04
C LYS A 92 -8.06 -12.00 -11.93
N ILE A 93 -6.99 -12.77 -12.06
CA ILE A 93 -6.59 -13.74 -11.04
C ILE A 93 -6.20 -13.05 -9.74
N HIS A 94 -5.40 -11.99 -9.80
CA HIS A 94 -5.00 -11.22 -8.62
C HIS A 94 -6.20 -10.74 -7.78
N ASN A 95 -7.20 -10.11 -8.44
CA ASN A 95 -8.37 -9.58 -7.74
C ASN A 95 -9.27 -10.69 -7.23
N LEU A 96 -9.47 -11.75 -8.04
CA LEU A 96 -10.33 -12.87 -7.70
C LEU A 96 -9.77 -13.66 -6.50
N LEU A 97 -8.47 -13.90 -6.45
CA LEU A 97 -7.82 -14.54 -5.30
C LEU A 97 -8.02 -13.78 -4.00
N LYS A 98 -7.88 -12.44 -4.03
CA LYS A 98 -8.14 -11.60 -2.85
C LYS A 98 -9.61 -11.65 -2.42
N LEU A 99 -10.53 -11.61 -3.38
CA LEU A 99 -11.96 -11.70 -3.11
C LEU A 99 -12.31 -13.05 -2.48
N VAL A 100 -11.86 -14.15 -3.10
CA VAL A 100 -12.10 -15.51 -2.60
C VAL A 100 -11.52 -15.71 -1.21
N GLN A 101 -10.30 -15.23 -0.97
CA GLN A 101 -9.67 -15.28 0.36
C GLN A 101 -10.57 -14.64 1.42
N LYS A 102 -11.15 -13.45 1.14
CA LYS A 102 -12.04 -12.76 2.08
C LYS A 102 -13.40 -13.43 2.24
N ILE A 103 -13.98 -13.93 1.14
CA ILE A 103 -15.26 -14.66 1.18
C ILE A 103 -15.11 -15.95 1.99
N VAL A 104 -14.08 -16.76 1.70
CA VAL A 104 -13.82 -18.00 2.44
C VAL A 104 -13.59 -17.71 3.92
N GLN A 105 -12.79 -16.68 4.25
CA GLN A 105 -12.57 -16.27 5.63
C GLN A 105 -13.89 -15.94 6.33
N LEU A 106 -14.76 -15.15 5.71
CA LEU A 106 -16.06 -14.77 6.27
C LEU A 106 -16.99 -15.97 6.43
N VAL A 107 -17.14 -16.77 5.40
CA VAL A 107 -18.04 -17.95 5.41
C VAL A 107 -17.61 -18.96 6.46
N VAL A 108 -16.33 -19.32 6.51
CA VAL A 108 -15.83 -20.27 7.52
C VAL A 108 -15.98 -19.71 8.92
N PHE A 109 -15.71 -18.42 9.13
CA PHE A 109 -15.87 -17.78 10.43
C PHE A 109 -17.34 -17.78 10.91
N LEU A 110 -18.29 -17.52 10.01
CA LEU A 110 -19.71 -17.54 10.34
C LEU A 110 -20.23 -18.97 10.61
N LEU A 111 -19.74 -19.96 9.85
CA LEU A 111 -20.15 -21.37 10.01
C LEU A 111 -19.62 -21.99 11.31
N LEU A 112 -18.39 -21.65 11.71
CA LEU A 112 -17.79 -22.20 12.93
C LEU A 112 -18.22 -21.47 14.19
N GLY A 113 -18.65 -20.20 14.09
CA GLY A 113 -19.05 -19.36 15.22
C GLY A 113 -18.02 -18.28 15.58
N ILE A 114 -18.47 -17.28 16.36
CA ILE A 114 -17.74 -16.05 16.65
C ILE A 114 -16.83 -16.23 17.87
N THR A 115 -15.73 -17.00 17.70
CA THR A 115 -14.69 -17.14 18.74
C THR A 115 -13.31 -16.82 18.16
N LEU A 116 -12.34 -16.55 19.04
CA LEU A 116 -10.96 -16.28 18.60
C LEU A 116 -10.33 -17.48 17.89
N HIS A 117 -10.60 -18.70 18.39
CA HIS A 117 -10.08 -19.94 17.78
C HIS A 117 -10.66 -20.16 16.38
N HIS A 118 -11.97 -19.95 16.21
CA HIS A 118 -12.65 -20.07 14.92
C HIS A 118 -12.18 -19.01 13.92
N PHE A 119 -11.84 -17.80 14.39
CA PHE A 119 -11.22 -16.79 13.55
C PHE A 119 -9.83 -17.23 13.01
N VAL A 120 -9.01 -17.84 13.86
CA VAL A 120 -7.70 -18.40 13.47
C VAL A 120 -7.88 -19.52 12.43
N LEU A 121 -8.83 -20.44 12.66
CA LEU A 121 -9.14 -21.50 11.69
C LEU A 121 -9.66 -20.95 10.35
N ALA A 122 -10.50 -19.92 10.39
CA ALA A 122 -11.01 -19.26 9.18
C ALA A 122 -9.89 -18.60 8.39
N LEU A 123 -8.89 -17.98 9.06
CA LEU A 123 -7.70 -17.46 8.39
C LEU A 123 -6.90 -18.56 7.69
N VAL A 124 -6.60 -19.65 8.39
CA VAL A 124 -5.87 -20.79 7.83
C VAL A 124 -6.61 -21.35 6.60
N ALA A 125 -7.90 -21.65 6.74
CA ALA A 125 -8.71 -22.19 5.65
C ALA A 125 -8.71 -21.26 4.42
N SER A 126 -8.88 -19.94 4.64
CA SER A 126 -8.93 -18.96 3.58
C SER A 126 -7.61 -18.85 2.81
N TYR A 127 -6.47 -18.86 3.52
CA TYR A 127 -5.16 -18.85 2.86
C TYR A 127 -4.86 -20.16 2.15
N LEU A 128 -5.19 -21.32 2.75
CA LEU A 128 -4.97 -22.62 2.09
C LEU A 128 -5.75 -22.73 0.78
N VAL A 129 -7.05 -22.42 0.78
CA VAL A 129 -7.88 -22.43 -0.44
C VAL A 129 -7.31 -21.51 -1.51
N SER A 130 -6.96 -20.28 -1.11
CA SER A 130 -6.42 -19.28 -2.05
C SER A 130 -5.04 -19.66 -2.57
N LEU A 131 -4.17 -20.27 -1.75
CA LEU A 131 -2.86 -20.76 -2.17
C LEU A 131 -2.97 -21.94 -3.13
N LEU A 132 -3.80 -22.93 -2.83
CA LEU A 132 -4.03 -24.05 -3.74
C LEU A 132 -4.43 -23.54 -5.12
N TRP A 133 -5.42 -22.63 -5.18
CA TRP A 133 -5.81 -22.06 -6.45
C TRP A 133 -4.69 -21.25 -7.12
N SER A 134 -3.95 -20.44 -6.37
CA SER A 134 -2.85 -19.64 -6.93
C SER A 134 -1.71 -20.51 -7.48
N PHE A 135 -1.41 -21.65 -6.86
CA PHE A 135 -0.45 -22.63 -7.40
C PHE A 135 -0.91 -23.21 -8.74
N PHE A 136 -2.19 -23.61 -8.84
CA PHE A 136 -2.76 -24.06 -10.11
C PHE A 136 -2.71 -22.98 -11.19
N ALA A 137 -2.98 -21.73 -10.83
CA ALA A 137 -2.95 -20.61 -11.77
C ALA A 137 -1.53 -20.25 -12.22
N LEU A 138 -0.50 -20.50 -11.39
CA LEU A 138 0.90 -20.22 -11.72
C LEU A 138 1.58 -21.33 -12.51
N LYS A 139 1.05 -22.58 -12.50
CA LYS A 139 1.74 -23.75 -13.05
C LYS A 139 2.19 -23.56 -14.50
N ASP A 140 1.36 -22.95 -15.34
CA ASP A 140 1.64 -22.74 -16.76
C ASP A 140 2.66 -21.59 -17.01
N SER A 141 2.84 -20.72 -16.02
CA SER A 141 3.84 -19.65 -16.04
C SER A 141 5.22 -20.12 -15.54
N ILE A 142 5.27 -21.27 -14.85
CA ILE A 142 6.52 -21.81 -14.29
C ILE A 142 7.23 -22.62 -15.38
N ARG A 143 8.18 -21.98 -16.05
CA ARG A 143 9.10 -22.65 -16.99
C ARG A 143 10.46 -22.82 -16.33
N PHE A 144 10.98 -24.04 -16.35
CA PHE A 144 12.31 -24.34 -15.78
C PHE A 144 13.37 -23.90 -16.79
N GLU A 145 13.93 -22.71 -16.60
CA GLU A 145 15.01 -22.15 -17.39
C GLU A 145 16.37 -22.47 -16.74
N GLY A 146 16.85 -23.69 -16.91
CA GLY A 146 18.19 -24.24 -16.66
C GLY A 146 18.89 -23.84 -15.34
N ASN A 147 19.30 -22.63 -15.13
CA ASN A 147 20.17 -22.26 -13.99
C ASN A 147 19.46 -21.41 -12.95
N ILE A 148 19.38 -21.90 -11.70
CA ILE A 148 18.79 -21.18 -10.58
C ILE A 148 19.78 -20.09 -10.13
N GLN A 149 19.44 -18.82 -10.38
CA GLN A 149 20.26 -17.65 -10.01
C GLN A 149 19.99 -17.18 -8.57
N PHE A 150 20.13 -18.09 -7.58
CA PHE A 150 19.71 -17.82 -6.20
C PHE A 150 20.36 -16.56 -5.61
N VAL A 151 21.69 -16.47 -5.59
CA VAL A 151 22.44 -15.37 -4.96
C VAL A 151 22.18 -14.03 -5.65
N SER A 152 22.18 -14.00 -6.99
CA SER A 152 21.94 -12.79 -7.77
C SER A 152 20.51 -12.25 -7.55
N VAL A 153 19.53 -13.15 -7.56
CA VAL A 153 18.12 -12.80 -7.33
C VAL A 153 17.90 -12.35 -5.89
N PHE A 154 18.46 -13.08 -4.90
CA PHE A 154 18.37 -12.68 -3.50
C PHE A 154 18.92 -11.28 -3.25
N LYS A 155 20.16 -11.02 -3.70
CA LYS A 155 20.80 -9.70 -3.53
C LYS A 155 19.97 -8.58 -4.14
N THR A 156 19.47 -8.78 -5.35
CA THR A 156 18.68 -7.76 -6.07
C THR A 156 17.33 -7.53 -5.36
N SER A 157 16.61 -8.60 -5.01
CA SER A 157 15.33 -8.53 -4.32
C SER A 157 15.46 -7.87 -2.95
N PHE A 158 16.51 -8.23 -2.18
CA PHE A 158 16.75 -7.67 -0.86
C PHE A 158 17.08 -6.17 -0.91
N VAL A 159 17.95 -5.73 -1.84
CA VAL A 159 18.29 -4.30 -1.99
C VAL A 159 17.06 -3.48 -2.34
N TYR A 160 16.26 -3.94 -3.30
CA TYR A 160 15.03 -3.22 -3.69
C TYR A 160 13.96 -3.28 -2.59
N GLY A 161 13.74 -4.44 -2.00
CA GLY A 161 12.78 -4.60 -0.92
C GLY A 161 13.14 -3.79 0.32
N PHE A 162 14.43 -3.71 0.69
CA PHE A 162 14.90 -2.88 1.79
C PHE A 162 14.60 -1.39 1.56
N GLN A 163 14.87 -0.88 0.36
CA GLN A 163 14.54 0.51 0.00
C GLN A 163 13.04 0.77 0.08
N ILE A 164 12.21 -0.16 -0.40
CA ILE A 164 10.76 -0.06 -0.33
C ILE A 164 10.27 -0.09 1.12
N GLN A 165 10.75 -1.03 1.94
CA GLN A 165 10.30 -1.16 3.33
C GLN A 165 10.74 0.03 4.18
N LEU A 166 11.94 0.54 3.98
CA LEU A 166 12.39 1.77 4.66
C LEU A 166 11.51 2.97 4.23
N SER A 167 11.17 3.06 2.93
CA SER A 167 10.24 4.07 2.44
C SER A 167 8.85 3.95 3.09
N ASN A 168 8.32 2.72 3.21
CA ASN A 168 7.03 2.45 3.85
C ASN A 168 7.02 2.85 5.34
N ILE A 169 8.12 2.59 6.07
CA ILE A 169 8.25 3.00 7.48
C ILE A 169 8.24 4.53 7.61
N VAL A 170 9.03 5.23 6.79
CA VAL A 170 9.06 6.69 6.80
C VAL A 170 7.71 7.27 6.38
N GLN A 171 7.05 6.65 5.40
CA GLN A 171 5.70 7.05 4.97
C GLN A 171 4.66 6.84 6.08
N LEU A 172 4.77 5.76 6.86
CA LEU A 172 3.92 5.54 8.03
C LEU A 172 4.10 6.64 9.08
N LEU A 173 5.34 7.10 9.30
CA LEU A 173 5.61 8.25 10.16
C LEU A 173 4.94 9.51 9.62
N ASN A 174 5.00 9.78 8.31
CA ASN A 174 4.27 10.89 7.69
C ASN A 174 2.77 10.86 7.98
N TYR A 175 2.16 9.66 7.98
CA TYR A 175 0.73 9.51 8.21
C TYR A 175 0.35 9.61 9.70
N ARG A 176 1.23 9.20 10.62
CA ARG A 176 0.85 8.94 12.02
C ARG A 176 1.59 9.80 13.05
N LEU A 177 2.70 10.46 12.69
CA LEU A 177 3.48 11.27 13.64
C LEU A 177 2.65 12.41 14.24
N ILE A 178 1.77 13.00 13.44
CA ILE A 178 0.88 14.08 13.88
C ILE A 178 -0.05 13.62 15.01
N TYR A 179 -0.41 12.33 15.09
CA TYR A 179 -1.26 11.79 16.16
C TYR A 179 -0.58 11.91 17.52
N PHE A 180 0.72 11.62 17.60
CA PHE A 180 1.50 11.80 18.84
C PHE A 180 1.59 13.26 19.26
N ILE A 181 1.68 14.17 18.27
CA ILE A 181 1.73 15.61 18.54
C ILE A 181 0.38 16.09 19.08
N ILE A 182 -0.74 15.64 18.48
CA ILE A 182 -2.09 15.99 18.95
C ILE A 182 -2.31 15.47 20.36
N GLU A 183 -2.05 14.18 20.60
CA GLU A 183 -2.27 13.54 21.92
C GLU A 183 -1.48 14.25 23.00
N LYS A 184 -0.20 14.58 22.74
CA LYS A 184 0.66 15.28 23.69
C LYS A 184 0.27 16.74 23.93
N SER A 185 -0.31 17.42 22.93
CA SER A 185 -0.59 18.87 22.97
C SER A 185 -2.01 19.20 23.40
N MET A 186 -2.99 18.34 23.11
CA MET A 186 -4.41 18.66 23.27
C MET A 186 -5.20 17.61 24.07
N GLY A 187 -4.68 16.42 24.28
CA GLY A 187 -5.33 15.32 25.03
C GLY A 187 -6.82 15.06 24.73
N GLY A 188 -7.23 13.82 24.61
CA GLY A 188 -8.65 13.44 24.49
C GLY A 188 -9.39 13.78 23.17
N VAL A 189 -8.84 14.64 22.29
CA VAL A 189 -9.48 15.03 21.02
C VAL A 189 -8.96 14.26 19.81
N LEU A 190 -7.97 13.39 19.99
CA LEU A 190 -7.35 12.61 18.92
C LEU A 190 -8.38 11.78 18.14
N GLY A 191 -9.42 11.27 18.80
CA GLY A 191 -10.48 10.48 18.17
C GLY A 191 -11.18 11.22 17.03
N ILE A 192 -11.48 12.51 17.21
CA ILE A 192 -12.10 13.35 16.16
C ILE A 192 -11.19 13.45 14.94
N TYR A 193 -9.88 13.66 15.17
CA TYR A 193 -8.90 13.75 14.10
C TYR A 193 -8.75 12.42 13.35
N ILE A 194 -8.71 11.29 14.06
CA ILE A 194 -8.61 9.96 13.45
C ILE A 194 -9.80 9.68 12.52
N VAL A 195 -11.03 9.99 12.95
CA VAL A 195 -12.23 9.81 12.12
C VAL A 195 -12.15 10.68 10.87
N ALA A 196 -11.76 11.96 11.00
CA ALA A 196 -11.58 12.86 9.86
C ALA A 196 -10.56 12.33 8.85
N VAL A 197 -9.41 11.85 9.36
CA VAL A 197 -8.34 11.28 8.52
C VAL A 197 -8.83 10.01 7.83
N GLN A 198 -9.51 9.09 8.52
CA GLN A 198 -10.00 7.84 7.90
C GLN A 198 -11.00 8.12 6.78
N LEU A 199 -11.91 9.06 6.96
CA LEU A 199 -12.82 9.50 5.90
C LEU A 199 -12.07 10.10 4.72
N ALA A 200 -11.11 10.98 4.97
CA ALA A 200 -10.28 11.59 3.94
C ALA A 200 -9.40 10.55 3.22
N GLU A 201 -8.77 9.64 3.96
CA GLU A 201 -7.93 8.56 3.40
C GLU A 201 -8.71 7.60 2.51
N SER A 202 -9.99 7.38 2.75
CA SER A 202 -10.82 6.52 1.89
C SER A 202 -10.91 7.01 0.44
N LEU A 203 -10.76 8.32 0.21
CA LEU A 203 -10.91 8.94 -1.11
C LEU A 203 -9.76 8.62 -2.08
N TRP A 204 -8.59 8.23 -1.60
CA TRP A 204 -7.50 7.83 -2.49
C TRP A 204 -7.46 6.33 -2.81
N ILE A 205 -8.39 5.53 -2.26
CA ILE A 205 -8.45 4.08 -2.53
C ILE A 205 -8.59 3.79 -4.04
N PRO A 206 -9.46 4.47 -4.81
CA PRO A 206 -9.55 4.28 -6.25
C PRO A 206 -8.22 4.57 -6.97
N SER A 207 -7.53 5.67 -6.61
CA SER A 207 -6.24 6.04 -7.18
C SER A 207 -5.16 4.99 -6.87
N LYS A 208 -5.18 4.40 -5.67
CA LYS A 208 -4.28 3.29 -5.30
C LYS A 208 -4.54 2.04 -6.14
N ALA A 209 -5.80 1.70 -6.40
CA ALA A 209 -6.15 0.57 -7.26
C ALA A 209 -5.66 0.77 -8.70
N LEU A 210 -5.85 1.97 -9.26
CA LEU A 210 -5.33 2.34 -10.58
C LEU A 210 -3.80 2.26 -10.64
N ALA A 211 -3.12 2.75 -9.62
CA ALA A 211 -1.67 2.77 -9.57
C ALA A 211 -1.05 1.36 -9.52
N ILE A 212 -1.74 0.38 -8.93
CA ILE A 212 -1.31 -1.03 -8.96
C ILE A 212 -1.33 -1.57 -10.40
N ILE A 213 -2.38 -1.27 -11.17
CA ILE A 213 -2.48 -1.65 -12.58
C ILE A 213 -1.37 -0.97 -13.38
N GLN A 214 -1.19 0.33 -13.17
CA GLN A 214 -0.11 1.10 -13.77
C GLN A 214 1.26 0.47 -13.50
N TYR A 215 1.52 0.02 -12.27
CA TYR A 215 2.79 -0.58 -11.89
C TYR A 215 3.14 -1.82 -12.73
N GLY A 216 2.21 -2.75 -12.88
CA GLY A 216 2.41 -3.93 -13.72
C GLY A 216 2.68 -3.54 -15.19
N LYS A 217 1.85 -2.67 -15.77
CA LYS A 217 2.01 -2.22 -17.15
C LYS A 217 3.37 -1.55 -17.40
N ILE A 218 3.80 -0.64 -16.52
CA ILE A 218 5.10 0.05 -16.64
C ILE A 218 6.26 -0.94 -16.48
N SER A 219 6.12 -1.94 -15.63
CA SER A 219 7.16 -2.95 -15.43
C SER A 219 7.41 -3.79 -16.69
N ASN A 220 6.40 -4.03 -17.50
CA ASN A 220 6.46 -4.83 -18.73
C ASN A 220 6.70 -3.98 -20.00
N GLU A 221 6.32 -2.70 -20.02
CA GLU A 221 6.55 -1.84 -21.17
C GLU A 221 8.06 -1.64 -21.41
N ILE A 222 8.48 -1.64 -22.65
CA ILE A 222 9.89 -1.48 -23.05
C ILE A 222 10.19 0.00 -23.35
N GLU A 223 9.28 0.67 -24.03
CA GLU A 223 9.47 2.02 -24.51
C GLU A 223 9.31 3.06 -23.39
N SER A 224 10.38 3.79 -23.08
CA SER A 224 10.38 4.78 -21.98
C SER A 224 9.34 5.88 -22.16
N ARG A 225 9.08 6.32 -23.40
CA ARG A 225 8.08 7.34 -23.68
C ARG A 225 6.67 6.86 -23.38
N LYS A 226 6.33 5.63 -23.78
CA LYS A 226 5.01 5.02 -23.45
C LYS A 226 4.80 4.87 -21.96
N LYS A 227 5.83 4.49 -21.18
CA LYS A 227 5.77 4.48 -19.71
C LYS A 227 5.34 5.83 -19.15
N SER A 228 5.94 6.90 -19.68
CA SER A 228 5.65 8.26 -19.22
C SER A 228 4.25 8.71 -19.62
N GLU A 229 3.82 8.43 -20.86
CA GLU A 229 2.48 8.76 -21.37
C GLU A 229 1.39 7.99 -20.63
N LEU A 230 1.59 6.70 -20.35
CA LEU A 230 0.71 5.91 -19.48
C LEU A 230 0.59 6.54 -18.10
N THR A 231 1.71 6.96 -17.52
CA THR A 231 1.70 7.58 -16.18
C THR A 231 0.89 8.87 -16.18
N VAL A 232 1.05 9.73 -17.18
CA VAL A 232 0.27 10.97 -17.33
C VAL A 232 -1.24 10.66 -17.39
N SER A 233 -1.63 9.66 -18.15
CA SER A 233 -3.04 9.24 -18.25
C SER A 233 -3.60 8.77 -16.89
N PHE A 234 -2.83 7.99 -16.13
CA PHE A 234 -3.23 7.55 -14.78
C PHE A 234 -3.26 8.71 -13.78
N ILE A 235 -2.35 9.70 -13.88
CA ILE A 235 -2.37 10.93 -13.07
C ILE A 235 -3.68 11.70 -13.31
N HIS A 236 -4.07 11.94 -14.56
CA HIS A 236 -5.29 12.64 -14.90
C HIS A 236 -6.55 11.90 -14.41
N LEU A 237 -6.58 10.56 -14.56
CA LEU A 237 -7.69 9.75 -14.07
C LEU A 237 -7.77 9.79 -12.54
N SER A 238 -6.63 9.67 -11.85
CA SER A 238 -6.58 9.78 -10.38
C SER A 238 -7.01 11.16 -9.90
N PHE A 239 -6.59 12.22 -10.59
CA PHE A 239 -6.99 13.59 -10.30
C PHE A 239 -8.51 13.75 -10.42
N LEU A 240 -9.10 13.31 -11.54
CA LEU A 240 -10.54 13.40 -11.79
C LEU A 240 -11.33 12.64 -10.73
N LEU A 241 -11.00 11.37 -10.49
CA LEU A 241 -11.73 10.53 -9.54
C LEU A 241 -11.64 11.09 -8.11
N THR A 242 -10.45 11.56 -7.69
CA THR A 242 -10.27 12.11 -6.35
C THR A 242 -10.99 13.45 -6.21
N THR A 243 -10.99 14.30 -7.25
CA THR A 243 -11.73 15.56 -7.25
C THR A 243 -13.24 15.30 -7.10
N LEU A 244 -13.78 14.36 -7.88
CA LEU A 244 -15.22 14.00 -7.78
C LEU A 244 -15.53 13.43 -6.39
N ALA A 245 -14.68 12.57 -5.83
CA ALA A 245 -14.86 12.01 -4.50
C ALA A 245 -14.78 13.08 -3.40
N LEU A 246 -13.87 14.08 -3.51
CA LEU A 246 -13.81 15.22 -2.60
C LEU A 246 -15.08 16.08 -2.67
N ILE A 247 -15.58 16.38 -3.86
CA ILE A 247 -16.82 17.13 -4.04
C ILE A 247 -17.98 16.40 -3.36
N VAL A 248 -18.12 15.09 -3.58
CA VAL A 248 -19.16 14.28 -2.93
C VAL A 248 -19.01 14.34 -1.41
N LEU A 249 -17.78 14.16 -0.87
CA LEU A 249 -17.56 14.22 0.58
C LEU A 249 -17.88 15.59 1.17
N TRP A 250 -17.60 16.68 0.46
CA TRP A 250 -17.93 18.04 0.90
C TRP A 250 -19.44 18.30 0.92
N MET A 251 -20.20 17.66 0.01
CA MET A 251 -21.66 17.77 -0.05
C MET A 251 -22.39 16.96 1.03
N ILE A 252 -21.74 15.96 1.66
CA ILE A 252 -22.37 15.17 2.73
C ILE A 252 -22.71 16.08 3.91
N PRO A 253 -23.96 16.14 4.38
CA PRO A 253 -24.38 16.92 5.54
C PRO A 253 -23.67 16.48 6.83
N ASN A 254 -23.43 17.42 7.77
CA ASN A 254 -22.83 17.07 9.07
C ASN A 254 -23.65 16.04 9.83
N GLU A 255 -24.98 16.12 9.73
CA GLU A 255 -25.95 15.26 10.40
C GLU A 255 -25.72 13.79 10.06
N TRP A 256 -25.35 13.49 8.81
CA TRP A 256 -25.06 12.13 8.38
C TRP A 256 -23.75 11.60 8.99
N VAL A 257 -22.73 12.45 9.05
CA VAL A 257 -21.45 12.08 9.71
C VAL A 257 -21.68 11.84 11.20
N LEU A 258 -22.43 12.74 11.86
CA LEU A 258 -22.78 12.60 13.28
C LEU A 258 -23.69 11.38 13.54
N GLY A 259 -24.60 11.05 12.63
CA GLY A 259 -25.47 9.88 12.72
C GLY A 259 -24.70 8.56 12.64
N LEU A 260 -23.63 8.50 11.83
CA LEU A 260 -22.83 7.29 11.67
C LEU A 260 -21.79 7.09 12.78
N PHE A 261 -21.18 8.16 13.28
CA PHE A 261 -20.02 8.08 14.19
C PHE A 261 -20.29 8.62 15.60
N GLY A 262 -21.48 9.20 15.83
CA GLY A 262 -21.89 9.78 17.11
C GLY A 262 -21.64 11.29 17.21
N LYS A 263 -22.24 11.92 18.24
CA LYS A 263 -22.20 13.40 18.42
C LYS A 263 -20.82 13.92 18.87
N ASP A 264 -19.99 13.05 19.44
CA ASP A 264 -18.69 13.41 20.00
C ASP A 264 -17.65 13.79 18.93
N ILE A 265 -17.97 13.60 17.64
CA ILE A 265 -17.08 13.91 16.51
C ILE A 265 -17.47 15.22 15.79
N SER A 266 -18.20 16.09 16.48
CA SER A 266 -18.45 17.44 15.95
C SER A 266 -17.13 18.14 15.64
N GLY A 267 -17.02 18.83 14.48
CA GLY A 267 -15.77 19.47 14.04
C GLY A 267 -14.92 18.67 13.05
N THR A 268 -15.35 17.47 12.65
CA THR A 268 -14.66 16.65 11.65
C THR A 268 -14.54 17.31 10.27
N LYS A 269 -15.58 18.03 9.81
CA LYS A 269 -15.59 18.68 8.47
C LYS A 269 -14.49 19.72 8.24
N PRO A 270 -14.22 20.69 9.14
CA PRO A 270 -13.11 21.61 8.96
C PRO A 270 -11.75 20.90 8.81
N ILE A 271 -11.57 19.75 9.51
CA ILE A 271 -10.37 18.93 9.40
C ILE A 271 -10.30 18.28 8.02
N ILE A 272 -11.41 17.74 7.50
CA ILE A 272 -11.49 17.16 6.15
C ILE A 272 -11.16 18.22 5.09
N TYR A 273 -11.67 19.44 5.22
CA TYR A 273 -11.31 20.53 4.31
C TYR A 273 -9.82 20.84 4.35
N ALA A 274 -9.22 20.90 5.53
CA ALA A 274 -7.78 21.09 5.70
C ALA A 274 -6.95 19.95 5.11
N LEU A 275 -7.48 18.71 5.10
CA LEU A 275 -6.85 17.52 4.53
C LEU A 275 -7.03 17.40 3.01
N SER A 276 -7.94 18.13 2.38
CA SER A 276 -8.33 17.94 0.97
C SER A 276 -7.17 18.06 -0.01
N LEU A 277 -6.30 19.07 0.17
CA LEU A 277 -5.08 19.22 -0.64
C LEU A 277 -4.13 18.03 -0.45
N GLY A 278 -4.01 17.54 0.78
CA GLY A 278 -3.20 16.37 1.11
C GLY A 278 -3.72 15.10 0.44
N VAL A 279 -5.02 14.87 0.49
CA VAL A 279 -5.68 13.74 -0.18
C VAL A 279 -5.41 13.74 -1.68
N MET A 280 -5.56 14.90 -2.34
CA MET A 280 -5.23 15.05 -3.75
C MET A 280 -3.76 14.74 -4.01
N SER A 281 -2.87 15.28 -3.18
CA SER A 281 -1.42 15.04 -3.29
C SER A 281 -1.07 13.56 -3.16
N VAL A 282 -1.67 12.82 -2.21
CA VAL A 282 -1.44 11.38 -2.08
C VAL A 282 -1.98 10.62 -3.28
N ALA A 283 -3.16 10.96 -3.78
CA ALA A 283 -3.75 10.31 -4.96
C ALA A 283 -2.82 10.42 -6.19
N LEU A 284 -2.24 11.60 -6.43
CA LEU A 284 -1.27 11.81 -7.51
C LEU A 284 0.06 11.10 -7.23
N SER A 285 0.53 11.12 -5.98
CA SER A 285 1.74 10.45 -5.55
C SER A 285 1.72 8.95 -5.81
N GLN A 286 0.56 8.30 -5.78
CA GLN A 286 0.43 6.88 -6.11
C GLN A 286 0.92 6.60 -7.54
N SER A 287 0.49 7.40 -8.52
CA SER A 287 0.90 7.23 -9.92
C SER A 287 2.41 7.48 -10.11
N PHE A 288 2.95 8.54 -9.50
CA PHE A 288 4.40 8.81 -9.57
C PHE A 288 5.22 7.70 -8.90
N SER A 289 4.81 7.24 -7.73
CA SER A 289 5.49 6.18 -6.98
C SER A 289 5.51 4.87 -7.76
N HIS A 290 4.41 4.50 -8.39
CA HIS A 290 4.33 3.26 -9.15
C HIS A 290 5.07 3.35 -10.49
N TYR A 291 5.16 4.55 -11.11
CA TYR A 291 6.08 4.77 -12.21
C TYR A 291 7.53 4.52 -11.79
N LEU A 292 7.97 5.13 -10.70
CA LEU A 292 9.34 4.98 -10.20
C LEU A 292 9.65 3.53 -9.79
N SER A 293 8.66 2.83 -9.20
CA SER A 293 8.76 1.41 -8.90
C SER A 293 8.88 0.57 -10.17
N GLY A 294 8.08 0.84 -11.20
CA GLY A 294 8.08 0.13 -12.48
C GLY A 294 9.35 0.35 -13.31
N VAL A 295 10.09 1.43 -13.06
CA VAL A 295 11.43 1.66 -13.65
C VAL A 295 12.59 1.32 -12.69
N GLY A 296 12.31 0.72 -11.52
CA GLY A 296 13.31 0.27 -10.56
C GLY A 296 14.02 1.38 -9.76
N ARG A 297 13.43 2.58 -9.67
CA ARG A 297 13.99 3.74 -8.99
C ARG A 297 13.50 3.89 -7.54
N TYR A 298 13.53 2.80 -6.76
CA TYR A 298 12.96 2.74 -5.40
C TYR A 298 13.58 3.72 -4.41
N LYS A 299 14.86 4.09 -4.56
CA LYS A 299 15.52 5.09 -3.71
C LYS A 299 14.77 6.43 -3.69
N GLN A 300 14.12 6.81 -4.81
CA GLN A 300 13.39 8.06 -4.91
C GLN A 300 12.13 8.07 -4.02
N LEU A 301 11.53 6.90 -3.78
CA LEU A 301 10.38 6.77 -2.88
C LEU A 301 10.78 7.08 -1.44
N LEU A 302 11.94 6.58 -1.00
CA LEU A 302 12.47 6.87 0.33
C LEU A 302 12.75 8.37 0.49
N ILE A 303 13.41 9.00 -0.49
CA ILE A 303 13.69 10.43 -0.45
C ILE A 303 12.39 11.25 -0.40
N ALA A 304 11.39 10.88 -1.21
CA ALA A 304 10.08 11.52 -1.19
C ALA A 304 9.41 11.45 0.20
N ALA A 305 9.45 10.27 0.83
CA ALA A 305 8.92 10.09 2.17
C ALA A 305 9.65 10.94 3.21
N LEU A 306 10.99 11.03 3.14
CA LEU A 306 11.81 11.90 4.00
C LEU A 306 11.49 13.39 3.78
N VAL A 307 11.37 13.83 2.53
CA VAL A 307 10.98 15.21 2.18
C VAL A 307 9.62 15.56 2.74
N GLY A 308 8.66 14.65 2.64
CA GLY A 308 7.32 14.84 3.24
C GLY A 308 7.33 14.91 4.75
N LEU A 309 8.27 14.26 5.43
CA LEU A 309 8.32 14.26 6.90
C LEU A 309 8.79 15.63 7.47
N ILE A 310 9.57 16.39 6.68
CA ILE A 310 10.15 17.67 7.11
C ILE A 310 9.10 18.66 7.68
N PRO A 311 7.98 18.96 6.98
CA PRO A 311 7.01 19.91 7.51
C PRO A 311 6.42 19.50 8.86
N ILE A 312 6.12 18.23 9.06
CA ILE A 312 5.55 17.75 10.35
C ILE A 312 6.59 17.87 11.47
N LEU A 313 7.84 17.50 11.22
CA LEU A 313 8.90 17.58 12.23
C LEU A 313 9.16 19.02 12.72
N PHE A 314 9.21 19.98 11.79
CA PHE A 314 9.55 21.36 12.14
C PHE A 314 8.36 22.20 12.56
N PHE A 315 7.20 22.01 11.93
CA PHE A 315 6.03 22.87 12.12
C PHE A 315 4.81 22.16 12.73
N GLY A 316 4.85 20.82 12.91
CA GLY A 316 3.71 20.05 13.39
C GLY A 316 3.21 20.51 14.76
N LYS A 317 4.12 20.69 15.74
CA LYS A 317 3.75 21.18 17.07
C LYS A 317 3.15 22.58 17.00
N TYR A 318 3.78 23.50 16.28
CA TYR A 318 3.29 24.88 16.12
C TYR A 318 1.88 24.89 15.49
N ALA A 319 1.67 24.15 14.40
CA ALA A 319 0.37 24.08 13.73
C ALA A 319 -0.73 23.56 14.67
N VAL A 320 -0.45 22.50 15.43
CA VAL A 320 -1.41 21.90 16.39
C VAL A 320 -1.71 22.86 17.53
N THR A 321 -0.70 23.51 18.14
CA THR A 321 -0.91 24.37 19.29
C THR A 321 -1.60 25.69 18.93
N THR A 322 -1.38 26.21 17.71
CA THR A 322 -1.93 27.51 17.27
C THR A 322 -3.31 27.37 16.62
N TYR A 323 -3.50 26.33 15.79
CA TYR A 323 -4.70 26.17 14.96
C TYR A 323 -5.49 24.88 15.28
N GLY A 324 -5.15 24.18 16.36
CA GLY A 324 -5.84 22.97 16.82
C GLY A 324 -5.82 21.84 15.78
N LEU A 325 -6.93 21.08 15.72
CA LEU A 325 -7.06 19.95 14.80
C LEU A 325 -7.07 20.37 13.32
N VAL A 326 -7.53 21.57 13.01
CA VAL A 326 -7.48 22.10 11.63
C VAL A 326 -6.02 22.36 11.25
N GLY A 327 -5.22 22.91 12.15
CA GLY A 327 -3.77 23.07 11.95
C GLY A 327 -3.06 21.73 11.73
N ALA A 328 -3.47 20.69 12.46
CA ALA A 328 -2.97 19.34 12.22
C ALA A 328 -3.29 18.84 10.80
N GLY A 329 -4.50 19.08 10.31
CA GLY A 329 -4.91 18.77 8.94
C GLY A 329 -4.12 19.54 7.88
N MET A 330 -3.91 20.85 8.11
CA MET A 330 -3.13 21.71 7.20
C MET A 330 -1.68 21.23 7.08
N ILE A 331 -0.98 21.00 8.19
CA ILE A 331 0.44 20.59 8.14
C ILE A 331 0.59 19.17 7.56
N THR A 332 -0.38 18.29 7.79
CA THR A 332 -0.43 16.97 7.15
C THR A 332 -0.59 17.11 5.63
N SER A 333 -1.46 18.01 5.15
CA SER A 333 -1.61 18.31 3.73
C SER A 333 -0.34 18.86 3.11
N VAL A 334 0.35 19.77 3.79
CA VAL A 334 1.65 20.30 3.35
C VAL A 334 2.69 19.18 3.25
N SER A 335 2.76 18.30 4.24
CA SER A 335 3.64 17.12 4.23
C SER A 335 3.41 16.24 2.98
N TYR A 336 2.16 15.93 2.68
CA TYR A 336 1.80 15.13 1.52
C TYR A 336 2.10 15.85 0.20
N ALA A 337 1.87 17.16 0.15
CA ALA A 337 2.19 17.98 -1.01
C ALA A 337 3.71 18.05 -1.27
N PHE A 338 4.54 18.10 -0.23
CA PHE A 338 6.00 18.05 -0.35
C PHE A 338 6.49 16.72 -0.93
N SER A 339 5.97 15.59 -0.42
CA SER A 339 6.25 14.27 -1.00
C SER A 339 5.84 14.19 -2.46
N CYS A 340 4.62 14.63 -2.78
CA CYS A 340 4.08 14.64 -4.14
C CYS A 340 4.91 15.53 -5.08
N GLY A 341 5.24 16.74 -4.64
CA GLY A 341 6.05 17.67 -5.40
C GLY A 341 7.42 17.11 -5.75
N TYR A 342 8.11 16.49 -4.78
CA TYR A 342 9.37 15.81 -5.04
C TYR A 342 9.23 14.71 -6.09
N LEU A 343 8.24 13.81 -5.93
CA LEU A 343 7.98 12.74 -6.90
C LEU A 343 7.65 13.28 -8.29
N GLY A 344 6.85 14.34 -8.37
CA GLY A 344 6.51 15.02 -9.62
C GLY A 344 7.72 15.61 -10.32
N VAL A 345 8.64 16.26 -9.60
CA VAL A 345 9.91 16.78 -10.15
C VAL A 345 10.79 15.65 -10.66
N VAL A 346 10.91 14.55 -9.91
CA VAL A 346 11.69 13.39 -10.35
C VAL A 346 11.05 12.76 -11.59
N PHE A 347 9.72 12.59 -11.61
CA PHE A 347 8.99 12.11 -12.76
C PHE A 347 9.22 13.00 -14.00
N TYR A 348 9.07 14.32 -13.85
CA TYR A 348 9.30 15.28 -14.95
C TYR A 348 10.70 15.12 -15.54
N ARG A 349 11.74 15.02 -14.71
CA ARG A 349 13.14 14.87 -15.17
C ARG A 349 13.41 13.55 -15.89
N LEU A 350 12.69 12.47 -15.52
CA LEU A 350 12.88 11.13 -16.10
C LEU A 350 11.96 10.86 -17.29
N SER A 351 10.81 11.53 -17.37
CA SER A 351 9.78 11.26 -18.38
C SER A 351 10.16 11.67 -19.79
N GLY A 352 11.05 12.67 -19.95
CA GLY A 352 11.35 13.28 -21.23
C GLY A 352 10.17 14.04 -21.85
N LEU A 353 9.09 14.27 -21.09
CA LEU A 353 7.90 15.00 -21.54
C LEU A 353 8.02 16.48 -21.14
N SER A 354 7.45 17.36 -21.96
CA SER A 354 7.29 18.78 -21.64
C SER A 354 6.19 18.96 -20.59
N LEU A 355 6.23 20.06 -19.83
CA LEU A 355 5.17 20.40 -18.85
C LEU A 355 3.78 20.48 -19.55
N LYS A 356 3.75 20.97 -20.79
CA LYS A 356 2.51 21.03 -21.58
C LYS A 356 1.94 19.64 -21.85
N GLU A 357 2.79 18.65 -22.18
CA GLU A 357 2.34 17.27 -22.39
C GLU A 357 1.86 16.59 -21.11
N ILE A 358 2.39 16.98 -19.95
CA ILE A 358 1.94 16.45 -18.64
C ILE A 358 0.61 17.08 -18.21
N LEU A 359 0.41 18.39 -18.45
CA LEU A 359 -0.77 19.12 -17.96
C LEU A 359 -1.98 19.02 -18.92
N VAL A 360 -1.75 18.89 -20.22
CA VAL A 360 -2.83 18.82 -21.21
C VAL A 360 -3.37 17.40 -21.29
N LEU A 361 -4.66 17.25 -21.02
CA LEU A 361 -5.41 16.03 -21.30
C LEU A 361 -5.31 15.70 -22.79
N LYS A 362 -4.48 14.70 -23.15
CA LYS A 362 -4.50 14.17 -24.52
C LYS A 362 -5.81 13.44 -24.76
N THR A 363 -6.32 13.48 -25.98
CA THR A 363 -7.52 12.77 -26.46
C THR A 363 -7.51 11.25 -26.19
N GLY A 364 -6.34 10.67 -25.87
CA GLY A 364 -6.17 9.29 -25.40
C GLY A 364 -6.68 8.98 -23.98
N PHE A 365 -7.28 9.94 -23.26
CA PHE A 365 -7.88 9.69 -21.95
C PHE A 365 -8.93 8.57 -22.00
N LEU A 366 -9.76 8.54 -23.06
CA LEU A 366 -10.74 7.46 -23.29
C LEU A 366 -10.08 6.11 -23.62
N GLU A 367 -8.85 6.12 -24.17
CA GLU A 367 -8.09 4.88 -24.41
C GLU A 367 -7.59 4.29 -23.09
N THR A 368 -7.38 5.10 -22.05
CA THR A 368 -7.01 4.58 -20.73
C THR A 368 -8.09 3.67 -20.16
N PHE A 369 -9.37 3.94 -20.44
CA PHE A 369 -10.46 3.03 -20.07
C PHE A 369 -10.44 1.72 -20.86
N LYS A 370 -9.94 1.70 -22.11
CA LYS A 370 -9.71 0.47 -22.87
C LYS A 370 -8.54 -0.34 -22.28
N LEU A 371 -7.58 0.33 -21.64
CA LEU A 371 -6.46 -0.33 -20.96
C LEU A 371 -6.83 -0.98 -19.62
N LEU A 372 -8.02 -0.68 -19.09
CA LEU A 372 -8.56 -1.29 -17.88
C LEU A 372 -9.35 -2.58 -18.17
N LYS A 373 -9.64 -2.86 -19.45
CA LYS A 373 -10.23 -4.11 -19.91
C LYS A 373 -9.14 -5.17 -20.15
#